data_fd5d2b1d20f50fd6e37e1154d7f4a957
#
_entry.id   fd5d2b1d20f50fd6e37e1154d7f4a957
#
_cell.length_a   1.000
_cell.length_b   1.000
_cell.length_c   1.000
_cell.angle_alpha   90.00
_cell.angle_beta   90.00
_cell.angle_gamma   90.00
#
_symmetry.space_group_name_H-M   'P 1'
#
loop_
_entity.id
_entity.type
_entity.pdbx_description
1 polymer ?
#
loop_
_entity_poly.entity_id
_entity_poly.type
_entity_poly.pdbx_seq_one_letter_code
_entity_poly.pdbx_strand_id
1 'polypeptide(L)'
;MMKKIICSIGLIVAACSVAVICSSCGKKEERGELKRIWYNGSYNRDFKDLNDVHLAEAKRIGIQPASNREEAEKVKKEMEEIETNEYYEVEKLTHSIPYLIPSAAQLLEDIGHNFQDSLRNLNASVYKIKVTSVTRTVDDVKNLKKRNTNSSQNSAHRYGTTFD
;
A
#
# COMPACT_ATOMS: atom_id res chain seq x y z
N MET A 1 2.25 63.97 63.90
CA MET A 1 1.21 63.18 63.19
C MET A 1 1.57 63.12 61.73
N MET A 2 2.18 62.00 61.32
CA MET A 2 2.62 61.85 59.94
C MET A 2 1.74 60.82 59.22
N LYS A 3 1.00 61.28 58.22
CA LYS A 3 0.20 60.37 57.38
C LYS A 3 1.10 59.73 56.35
N LYS A 4 1.19 58.40 56.36
CA LYS A 4 1.86 57.61 55.34
C LYS A 4 0.98 57.50 54.11
N ILE A 5 1.48 57.99 52.99
CA ILE A 5 0.87 57.77 51.67
C ILE A 5 1.49 56.49 51.09
N ILE A 6 0.68 55.49 50.92
CA ILE A 6 1.06 54.22 50.27
C ILE A 6 0.76 54.39 48.80
N CYS A 7 1.81 54.46 48.00
CA CYS A 7 1.71 54.50 46.55
C CYS A 7 1.65 53.08 46.01
N SER A 8 0.47 52.68 45.51
CA SER A 8 0.27 51.34 44.88
C SER A 8 0.74 51.43 43.45
N ILE A 9 1.85 50.78 43.16
CA ILE A 9 2.32 50.60 41.79
C ILE A 9 1.60 49.39 41.20
N GLY A 10 0.61 49.64 40.38
CA GLY A 10 -0.06 48.62 39.60
C GLY A 10 0.83 48.13 38.46
N LEU A 11 1.29 46.90 38.58
CA LEU A 11 2.05 46.20 37.51
C LEU A 11 1.09 45.74 36.45
N ILE A 12 0.99 46.45 35.34
CA ILE A 12 0.24 45.99 34.16
C ILE A 12 1.11 45.00 33.39
N VAL A 13 0.83 43.70 33.59
CA VAL A 13 1.42 42.63 32.76
C VAL A 13 0.63 42.57 31.43
N ALA A 14 1.16 43.22 30.42
CA ALA A 14 0.65 43.05 29.06
C ALA A 14 1.03 41.63 28.55
N ALA A 15 0.08 40.69 28.61
CA ALA A 15 0.22 39.39 27.96
C ALA A 15 0.16 39.59 26.43
N CYS A 16 1.32 39.68 25.79
CA CYS A 16 1.44 39.55 24.34
C CYS A 16 1.23 38.09 23.97
N SER A 17 -0.03 37.72 23.70
CA SER A 17 -0.35 36.45 23.04
C SER A 17 0.08 36.55 21.57
N VAL A 18 1.28 36.06 21.30
CA VAL A 18 1.73 35.81 19.93
C VAL A 18 0.94 34.63 19.39
N ALA A 19 -0.15 34.91 18.71
CA ALA A 19 -0.83 33.94 17.88
C ALA A 19 0.10 33.59 16.71
N VAL A 20 0.87 32.52 16.85
CA VAL A 20 1.56 31.89 15.73
C VAL A 20 0.50 31.29 14.84
N ILE A 21 0.04 32.08 13.88
CA ILE A 21 -0.76 31.58 12.78
C ILE A 21 0.20 30.73 11.94
N CYS A 22 0.25 29.44 12.21
CA CYS A 22 0.79 28.45 11.28
C CYS A 22 -0.08 28.47 10.02
N SER A 23 0.15 29.44 9.16
CA SER A 23 -0.29 29.36 7.76
C SER A 23 0.55 28.29 7.08
N SER A 24 0.25 27.02 7.34
CA SER A 24 0.63 25.96 6.41
C SER A 24 -0.26 26.13 5.17
N CYS A 25 -0.01 27.21 4.45
CA CYS A 25 -0.47 27.36 3.09
C CYS A 25 0.32 26.29 2.32
N GLY A 26 -0.23 25.06 2.28
CA GLY A 26 0.25 24.03 1.39
C GLY A 26 0.17 24.62 -0.01
N LYS A 27 1.30 25.07 -0.54
CA LYS A 27 1.43 25.36 -1.97
C LYS A 27 0.91 24.10 -2.65
N LYS A 28 -0.25 24.19 -3.28
CA LYS A 28 -0.71 23.20 -4.23
C LYS A 28 0.37 23.19 -5.31
N GLU A 29 1.30 22.25 -5.25
CA GLU A 29 2.24 22.04 -6.33
C GLU A 29 1.40 21.82 -7.58
N GLU A 30 1.55 22.71 -8.56
CA GLU A 30 0.99 22.49 -9.89
C GLU A 30 1.68 21.25 -10.45
N ARG A 31 1.00 20.13 -10.33
CA ARG A 31 1.50 18.85 -10.81
C ARG A 31 1.23 18.78 -12.29
N GLY A 32 2.27 18.57 -13.07
CA GLY A 32 2.17 18.41 -14.52
C GLY A 32 1.32 17.20 -14.91
N GLU A 33 0.62 17.30 -16.02
CA GLU A 33 -0.07 16.15 -16.59
C GLU A 33 0.95 15.11 -17.07
N LEU A 34 0.70 13.83 -16.76
CA LEU A 34 1.49 12.74 -17.31
C LEU A 34 1.31 12.70 -18.81
N LYS A 35 2.42 12.77 -19.55
CA LYS A 35 2.39 12.57 -21.00
C LYS A 35 1.98 11.13 -21.30
N ARG A 36 1.01 10.98 -22.20
CA ARG A 36 0.60 9.65 -22.66
C ARG A 36 1.77 8.95 -23.31
N ILE A 37 2.15 7.80 -22.77
CA ILE A 37 3.17 6.93 -23.37
C ILE A 37 2.46 5.91 -24.25
N TRP A 38 2.90 5.82 -25.51
CA TRP A 38 2.44 4.79 -26.43
C TRP A 38 3.44 3.64 -26.41
N TYR A 39 2.98 2.48 -25.96
CA TYR A 39 3.76 1.27 -26.05
C TYR A 39 3.57 0.60 -27.42
N ASN A 40 4.62 0.58 -28.22
CA ASN A 40 4.62 -0.02 -29.57
C ASN A 40 5.14 -1.47 -29.55
N GLY A 41 5.31 -2.06 -28.37
CA GLY A 41 5.77 -3.42 -28.20
C GLY A 41 4.65 -4.46 -28.30
N SER A 42 5.03 -5.72 -28.16
CA SER A 42 4.10 -6.84 -27.99
C SER A 42 4.29 -7.44 -26.62
N TYR A 43 3.23 -7.49 -25.80
CA TYR A 43 3.31 -8.07 -24.47
C TYR A 43 3.83 -9.52 -24.48
N ASN A 44 3.41 -10.33 -25.44
CA ASN A 44 3.88 -11.71 -25.57
C ASN A 44 5.36 -11.84 -25.94
N ARG A 45 5.92 -10.85 -26.64
CA ARG A 45 7.33 -10.82 -27.01
C ARG A 45 8.19 -10.28 -25.87
N ASP A 46 7.73 -9.20 -25.24
CA ASP A 46 8.53 -8.40 -24.33
C ASP A 46 8.37 -8.86 -22.87
N PHE A 47 7.22 -9.45 -22.55
CA PHE A 47 6.91 -10.06 -21.24
C PHE A 47 6.55 -11.53 -21.45
N LYS A 48 7.53 -12.41 -21.37
CA LYS A 48 7.33 -13.85 -21.49
C LYS A 48 6.44 -14.35 -20.37
N ASP A 49 5.57 -15.33 -20.68
CA ASP A 49 4.84 -16.06 -19.66
C ASP A 49 5.81 -16.91 -18.82
N LEU A 50 6.01 -16.53 -17.56
CA LEU A 50 6.87 -17.20 -16.60
C LEU A 50 6.05 -17.88 -15.49
N ASN A 51 4.79 -18.18 -15.72
CA ASN A 51 3.89 -18.74 -14.69
C ASN A 51 4.45 -19.99 -14.03
N ASP A 52 5.09 -20.89 -14.78
CA ASP A 52 5.69 -22.11 -14.23
C ASP A 52 6.89 -21.78 -13.31
N VAL A 53 7.70 -20.80 -13.69
CA VAL A 53 8.84 -20.32 -12.89
C VAL A 53 8.34 -19.64 -11.62
N HIS A 54 7.35 -18.76 -11.75
CA HIS A 54 6.72 -18.09 -10.60
C HIS A 54 6.09 -19.11 -9.63
N LEU A 55 5.41 -20.12 -10.14
CA LEU A 55 4.84 -21.18 -9.31
C LEU A 55 5.90 -22.02 -8.61
N ALA A 56 6.98 -22.37 -9.30
CA ALA A 56 8.07 -23.12 -8.70
C ALA A 56 8.73 -22.34 -7.56
N GLU A 57 8.97 -21.04 -7.78
CA GLU A 57 9.54 -20.17 -6.77
C GLU A 57 8.57 -19.93 -5.60
N ALA A 58 7.29 -19.69 -5.89
CA ALA A 58 6.26 -19.57 -4.86
C ALA A 58 6.19 -20.81 -3.95
N LYS A 59 6.33 -22.01 -4.51
CA LYS A 59 6.40 -23.26 -3.75
C LYS A 59 7.65 -23.36 -2.88
N ARG A 60 8.76 -22.79 -3.35
CA ARG A 60 10.05 -22.84 -2.65
C ARG A 60 10.09 -21.93 -1.43
N ILE A 61 9.57 -20.70 -1.55
CA ILE A 61 9.70 -19.65 -0.52
C ILE A 61 8.42 -19.34 0.24
N GLY A 62 7.26 -19.73 -0.29
CA GLY A 62 5.96 -19.40 0.26
C GLY A 62 5.49 -20.35 1.36
N ILE A 63 4.34 -20.02 1.90
CA ILE A 63 3.63 -20.86 2.87
C ILE A 63 3.04 -22.11 2.23
N GLN A 64 2.64 -23.08 3.06
CA GLN A 64 1.79 -24.17 2.59
C GLN A 64 0.39 -23.63 2.27
N PRO A 65 -0.18 -23.97 1.08
CA PRO A 65 -1.49 -23.49 0.68
C PRO A 65 -2.58 -23.92 1.64
N ALA A 66 -3.33 -22.97 2.18
CA ALA A 66 -4.51 -23.25 2.97
C ALA A 66 -5.67 -23.70 2.09
N SER A 67 -6.41 -24.76 2.49
CA SER A 67 -7.57 -25.25 1.74
C SER A 67 -8.73 -24.25 1.76
N ASN A 68 -8.97 -23.63 2.90
CA ASN A 68 -10.08 -22.72 3.16
C ASN A 68 -9.68 -21.59 4.11
N ARG A 69 -10.63 -20.72 4.46
CA ARG A 69 -10.38 -19.56 5.33
C ARG A 69 -10.01 -19.95 6.77
N GLU A 70 -10.53 -21.06 7.29
CA GLU A 70 -10.18 -21.53 8.65
C GLU A 70 -8.72 -22.01 8.71
N GLU A 71 -8.27 -22.73 7.70
CA GLU A 71 -6.86 -23.14 7.60
C GLU A 71 -5.95 -21.94 7.37
N ALA A 72 -6.42 -20.95 6.63
CA ALA A 72 -5.67 -19.71 6.43
C ALA A 72 -5.34 -19.01 7.76
N GLU A 73 -6.25 -19.02 8.74
CA GLU A 73 -5.98 -18.47 10.08
C GLU A 73 -4.76 -19.10 10.77
N LYS A 74 -4.48 -20.37 10.50
CA LYS A 74 -3.33 -21.08 11.12
C LYS A 74 -2.00 -20.66 10.52
N VAL A 75 -1.98 -20.29 9.24
CA VAL A 75 -0.76 -19.90 8.53
C VAL A 75 -0.52 -18.38 8.53
N LYS A 76 -1.48 -17.58 8.96
CA LYS A 76 -1.32 -16.12 9.09
C LYS A 76 -0.11 -15.70 9.93
N LYS A 77 0.26 -16.48 10.94
CA LYS A 77 1.45 -16.22 11.78
C LYS A 77 2.78 -16.23 11.00
N GLU A 78 2.80 -16.80 9.81
CA GLU A 78 3.94 -16.85 8.89
C GLU A 78 3.90 -15.73 7.84
N MET A 79 2.87 -14.89 7.91
CA MET A 79 2.59 -13.83 6.96
C MET A 79 2.39 -12.50 7.68
N GLU A 80 2.46 -11.41 6.92
CA GLU A 80 2.14 -10.06 7.35
C GLU A 80 0.81 -9.63 6.73
N GLU A 81 -0.01 -8.95 7.51
CA GLU A 81 -1.23 -8.32 7.01
C GLU A 81 -0.87 -7.03 6.28
N ILE A 82 -1.39 -6.89 5.05
CA ILE A 82 -1.22 -5.66 4.29
C ILE A 82 -2.49 -4.82 4.41
N GLU A 83 -2.32 -3.56 4.77
CA GLU A 83 -3.38 -2.57 4.87
C GLU A 83 -3.09 -1.39 3.94
N THR A 84 -4.13 -0.66 3.57
CA THR A 84 -3.96 0.58 2.80
C THR A 84 -3.06 1.55 3.54
N ASN A 85 -2.03 2.03 2.87
CA ASN A 85 -1.06 2.98 3.41
C ASN A 85 -0.79 4.15 2.44
N GLU A 86 0.33 4.85 2.58
CA GLU A 86 0.68 5.97 1.71
C GLU A 86 1.08 5.55 0.30
N TYR A 87 1.54 4.31 0.09
CA TYR A 87 2.08 3.80 -1.18
C TYR A 87 1.07 3.03 -2.00
N TYR A 88 0.17 2.29 -1.34
CA TYR A 88 -0.84 1.47 -2.01
C TYR A 88 -2.19 1.49 -1.30
N GLU A 89 -3.21 1.15 -2.05
CA GLU A 89 -4.59 0.97 -1.57
C GLU A 89 -5.00 -0.48 -1.79
N VAL A 90 -5.41 -1.15 -0.71
CA VAL A 90 -5.95 -2.51 -0.78
C VAL A 90 -7.45 -2.43 -1.02
N GLU A 91 -7.92 -2.90 -2.17
CA GLU A 91 -9.34 -2.99 -2.50
C GLU A 91 -10.08 -3.99 -1.61
N LYS A 92 -11.40 -3.93 -1.64
CA LYS A 92 -12.23 -4.96 -1.00
C LYS A 92 -11.98 -6.33 -1.65
N LEU A 93 -11.19 -7.14 -0.97
CA LEU A 93 -10.82 -8.48 -1.42
C LEU A 93 -11.99 -9.45 -1.28
N THR A 94 -12.44 -10.02 -2.40
CA THR A 94 -13.56 -10.99 -2.43
C THR A 94 -13.08 -12.44 -2.55
N HIS A 95 -11.94 -12.66 -3.21
CA HIS A 95 -11.38 -13.99 -3.51
C HIS A 95 -9.93 -14.13 -3.06
N SER A 96 -9.51 -13.32 -2.08
CA SER A 96 -8.18 -13.38 -1.49
C SER A 96 -8.22 -12.84 -0.06
N ILE A 97 -7.16 -13.06 0.70
CA ILE A 97 -6.95 -12.51 2.05
C ILE A 97 -5.78 -11.52 2.01
N PRO A 98 -5.80 -10.43 2.80
CA PRO A 98 -4.79 -9.38 2.78
C PRO A 98 -3.51 -9.79 3.52
N TYR A 99 -2.93 -10.93 3.18
CA TYR A 99 -1.73 -11.46 3.84
C TYR A 99 -0.71 -11.86 2.81
N LEU A 100 0.56 -11.50 3.04
CA LEU A 100 1.74 -11.86 2.25
C LEU A 100 2.83 -12.38 3.17
N ILE A 101 3.73 -13.22 2.65
CA ILE A 101 4.98 -13.49 3.36
C ILE A 101 5.78 -12.18 3.51
N PRO A 102 6.63 -12.04 4.56
CA PRO A 102 7.32 -10.78 4.84
C PRO A 102 8.09 -10.21 3.64
N SER A 103 8.77 -11.07 2.88
CA SER A 103 9.51 -10.62 1.71
C SER A 103 8.63 -10.08 0.57
N ALA A 104 7.41 -10.62 0.42
CA ALA A 104 6.47 -10.14 -0.60
C ALA A 104 5.75 -8.86 -0.14
N ALA A 105 5.48 -8.72 1.16
CA ALA A 105 4.96 -7.48 1.74
C ALA A 105 5.98 -6.35 1.56
N GLN A 106 7.25 -6.59 1.89
CA GLN A 106 8.33 -5.61 1.69
C GLN A 106 8.47 -5.24 0.20
N LEU A 107 8.40 -6.21 -0.72
CA LEU A 107 8.45 -5.94 -2.16
C LEU A 107 7.31 -5.02 -2.61
N LEU A 108 6.10 -5.20 -2.09
CA LEU A 108 4.96 -4.33 -2.39
C LEU A 108 5.21 -2.89 -1.93
N GLU A 109 5.76 -2.72 -0.72
CA GLU A 109 6.18 -1.41 -0.19
C GLU A 109 7.23 -0.76 -1.10
N ASP A 110 8.28 -1.49 -1.44
CA ASP A 110 9.38 -1.00 -2.29
C ASP A 110 8.89 -0.57 -3.68
N ILE A 111 7.99 -1.36 -4.28
CA ILE A 111 7.38 -1.03 -5.57
C ILE A 111 6.55 0.25 -5.45
N GLY A 112 5.73 0.37 -4.41
CA GLY A 112 4.90 1.54 -4.19
C GLY A 112 5.70 2.81 -3.95
N HIS A 113 6.75 2.73 -3.12
CA HIS A 113 7.68 3.81 -2.88
C HIS A 113 8.39 4.26 -4.17
N ASN A 114 9.00 3.33 -4.89
CA ASN A 114 9.70 3.61 -6.14
C ASN A 114 8.79 4.18 -7.24
N PHE A 115 7.54 3.72 -7.28
CA PHE A 115 6.52 4.26 -8.20
C PHE A 115 6.23 5.73 -7.88
N GLN A 116 6.01 6.06 -6.62
CA GLN A 116 5.75 7.44 -6.22
C GLN A 116 6.96 8.35 -6.43
N ASP A 117 8.17 7.88 -6.16
CA ASP A 117 9.39 8.63 -6.43
C ASP A 117 9.57 8.91 -7.93
N SER A 118 9.26 7.93 -8.77
CA SER A 118 9.26 8.13 -10.22
C SER A 118 8.27 9.19 -10.65
N LEU A 119 7.07 9.21 -10.08
CA LEU A 119 6.06 10.24 -10.36
C LEU A 119 6.52 11.63 -9.90
N ARG A 120 7.10 11.74 -8.70
CA ARG A 120 7.66 12.99 -8.18
C ARG A 120 8.76 13.53 -9.07
N ASN A 121 9.69 12.68 -9.52
CA ASN A 121 10.78 13.05 -10.43
C ASN A 121 10.27 13.53 -11.80
N LEU A 122 9.10 13.07 -12.23
CA LEU A 122 8.43 13.51 -13.46
C LEU A 122 7.55 14.75 -13.24
N ASN A 123 7.52 15.35 -12.05
CA ASN A 123 6.57 16.41 -11.67
C ASN A 123 5.11 16.02 -11.91
N ALA A 124 4.80 14.73 -11.81
CA ALA A 124 3.45 14.20 -11.99
C ALA A 124 2.67 14.15 -10.67
N SER A 125 1.36 14.02 -10.79
CA SER A 125 0.52 13.73 -9.62
C SER A 125 0.93 12.40 -9.00
N VAL A 126 1.03 12.37 -7.67
CA VAL A 126 1.37 11.15 -6.94
C VAL A 126 0.12 10.28 -6.80
N TYR A 127 0.21 9.05 -7.24
CA TYR A 127 -0.84 8.04 -7.16
C TYR A 127 -0.39 6.89 -6.26
N LYS A 128 -1.36 6.14 -5.75
CA LYS A 128 -1.12 4.87 -5.06
C LYS A 128 -1.28 3.72 -6.04
N ILE A 129 -0.54 2.64 -5.80
CA ILE A 129 -0.79 1.36 -6.45
C ILE A 129 -2.09 0.80 -5.89
N LYS A 130 -2.91 0.19 -6.72
CA LYS A 130 -4.13 -0.47 -6.31
C LYS A 130 -3.89 -1.98 -6.26
N VAL A 131 -4.05 -2.55 -5.07
CA VAL A 131 -3.92 -3.99 -4.83
C VAL A 131 -5.31 -4.62 -4.91
N THR A 132 -5.53 -5.45 -5.91
CA THR A 132 -6.84 -6.05 -6.22
C THR A 132 -6.95 -7.51 -5.82
N SER A 133 -5.83 -8.18 -5.60
CA SER A 133 -5.77 -9.57 -5.18
C SER A 133 -4.45 -9.87 -4.47
N VAL A 134 -4.51 -10.76 -3.49
CA VAL A 134 -3.37 -11.16 -2.66
C VAL A 134 -3.38 -12.68 -2.49
N THR A 135 -3.16 -13.18 -1.29
CA THR A 135 -3.13 -14.63 -1.02
C THR A 135 -4.51 -15.26 -1.16
N ARG A 136 -4.58 -16.36 -1.88
CA ARG A 136 -5.82 -17.12 -2.15
C ARG A 136 -5.77 -18.48 -1.51
N THR A 137 -6.87 -18.90 -0.88
CA THR A 137 -7.04 -20.29 -0.47
C THR A 137 -7.34 -21.17 -1.69
N VAL A 138 -7.25 -22.49 -1.52
CA VAL A 138 -7.65 -23.43 -2.59
C VAL A 138 -9.10 -23.22 -3.00
N ASP A 139 -9.99 -22.96 -2.04
CA ASP A 139 -11.40 -22.71 -2.31
C ASP A 139 -11.64 -21.37 -3.01
N ASP A 140 -10.88 -20.33 -2.67
CA ASP A 140 -10.92 -19.06 -3.41
C ASP A 140 -10.58 -19.27 -4.90
N VAL A 141 -9.51 -20.03 -5.18
CA VAL A 141 -9.10 -20.35 -6.56
C VAL A 141 -10.17 -21.15 -7.28
N LYS A 142 -10.77 -22.16 -6.65
CA LYS A 142 -11.88 -22.94 -7.23
C LYS A 142 -13.09 -22.07 -7.55
N ASN A 143 -13.45 -21.16 -6.62
CA ASN A 143 -14.59 -20.27 -6.80
C ASN A 143 -14.34 -19.22 -7.88
N LEU A 144 -13.12 -18.69 -7.96
CA LEU A 144 -12.73 -17.79 -9.01
C LEU A 144 -12.79 -18.46 -10.39
N LYS A 145 -12.33 -19.71 -10.51
CA LYS A 145 -12.35 -20.48 -11.76
C LYS A 145 -13.76 -20.71 -12.30
N LYS A 146 -14.77 -20.84 -11.43
CA LYS A 146 -16.18 -20.96 -11.87
C LYS A 146 -16.67 -19.72 -12.61
N ARG A 147 -16.06 -18.53 -12.35
CA ARG A 147 -16.44 -17.23 -12.92
C ARG A 147 -15.48 -16.76 -13.99
N ASN A 148 -14.22 -17.16 -13.90
CA ASN A 148 -13.17 -16.79 -14.82
C ASN A 148 -12.42 -18.05 -15.28
N THR A 149 -12.69 -18.49 -16.52
CA THR A 149 -12.07 -19.67 -17.12
C THR A 149 -10.57 -19.54 -17.32
N ASN A 150 -10.05 -18.31 -17.40
CA ASN A 150 -8.61 -18.04 -17.54
C ASN A 150 -7.85 -18.20 -16.22
N SER A 151 -8.54 -18.36 -15.10
CA SER A 151 -7.90 -18.58 -13.81
C SER A 151 -7.28 -19.98 -13.73
N SER A 152 -5.96 -20.04 -13.44
CA SER A 152 -5.25 -21.29 -13.23
C SER A 152 -5.55 -21.91 -11.86
N GLN A 153 -5.71 -23.24 -11.81
CA GLN A 153 -5.77 -23.97 -10.54
C GLN A 153 -4.41 -23.95 -9.81
N ASN A 154 -3.32 -23.88 -10.58
CA ASN A 154 -1.95 -23.81 -10.08
C ASN A 154 -1.50 -22.36 -9.93
N SER A 155 -2.21 -21.60 -9.10
CA SER A 155 -1.93 -20.18 -8.88
C SER A 155 -0.83 -19.98 -7.83
N ALA A 156 0.16 -19.14 -8.11
CA ALA A 156 1.19 -18.70 -7.18
C ALA A 156 0.61 -17.93 -5.98
N HIS A 157 -0.56 -17.29 -6.12
CA HIS A 157 -1.28 -16.63 -5.03
C HIS A 157 -1.60 -17.55 -3.83
N ARG A 158 -1.57 -18.87 -4.01
CA ARG A 158 -1.84 -19.82 -2.92
C ARG A 158 -0.73 -19.87 -1.87
N TYR A 159 0.43 -19.30 -2.16
CA TYR A 159 1.65 -19.43 -1.36
C TYR A 159 2.03 -18.16 -0.60
N GLY A 160 1.20 -17.12 -0.63
CA GLY A 160 1.47 -15.85 0.06
C GLY A 160 2.58 -15.00 -0.58
N THR A 161 2.98 -15.31 -1.81
CA THR A 161 4.12 -14.68 -2.48
C THR A 161 3.73 -13.71 -3.60
N THR A 162 2.43 -13.60 -3.90
CA THR A 162 1.95 -12.95 -5.13
C THR A 162 0.79 -12.01 -4.83
N PHE A 163 0.79 -10.86 -5.47
CA PHE A 163 -0.27 -9.86 -5.46
C PHE A 163 -0.51 -9.32 -6.87
N ASP A 164 -1.73 -8.86 -7.14
CA ASP A 164 -2.17 -8.20 -8.38
C ASP A 164 -2.59 -6.76 -8.10
#